data_17ec57d9a14dcccade124acf9cb800f8
#
_entry.id   17ec57d9a14dcccade124acf9cb800f8
#
_cell.length_a   1.000
_cell.length_b   1.000
_cell.length_c   1.000
_cell.angle_alpha   90.00
_cell.angle_beta   90.00
_cell.angle_gamma   90.00
#
_symmetry.space_group_name_H-M   'P 1'
#
loop_
_entity.id
_entity.type
_entity.pdbx_description
1 polymer ?
#
loop_
_entity_poly.entity_id
_entity_poly.type
_entity_poly.pdbx_seq_one_letter_code
_entity_poly.pdbx_strand_id
1 'polypeptide(L)'
;MKRDWVKWLLAVAALALAGPVLAQTRLKWAHVYETGEAYHKWALWAADEIKKRTAGRYELQVFPASSLGKETDINQGLTLGTVDIIYTGQAFAARTYPPLAIGGAPFMFRDFGHWKKYSESAVLAELMEGYYKKGGNKPVAVTYYGVRHTTANKAINKPEDMVGLKLRVPDAPLYIMYPKTVGANATPIAFAEVYLALQNKTVDAQENPLPTIEAKKFHEVQSHINLTGHISEMLITIVSGQTWNKLSDADKQSFEAVLKEAAAKATDDIVASETKLVDEFSTKYKKTVVRSDRAAFAAVFQKAHLGPDATWDKALYDRVQAIK
;
A
#
# COMPACT_ATOMS: atom_id res chain seq x y z
N MET A 1 -12.42 61.96 -32.89
CA MET A 1 -11.15 61.19 -32.89
C MET A 1 -10.55 60.89 -31.48
N LYS A 2 -10.80 61.69 -30.42
CA LYS A 2 -10.22 61.37 -29.06
C LYS A 2 -10.92 60.27 -28.26
N ARG A 3 -12.15 59.88 -28.62
CA ARG A 3 -12.96 58.90 -27.88
C ARG A 3 -12.64 57.47 -28.22
N ASP A 4 -12.06 57.20 -29.35
CA ASP A 4 -11.78 55.82 -29.81
C ASP A 4 -10.44 55.31 -29.29
N TRP A 5 -9.48 56.17 -29.07
CA TRP A 5 -8.18 55.82 -28.45
C TRP A 5 -8.31 55.32 -27.01
N VAL A 6 -9.24 55.87 -26.22
CA VAL A 6 -9.49 55.43 -24.84
C VAL A 6 -10.09 53.98 -24.82
N LYS A 7 -10.94 53.67 -25.80
CA LYS A 7 -11.50 52.31 -25.94
C LYS A 7 -10.45 51.30 -26.32
N TRP A 8 -9.49 51.67 -27.19
CA TRP A 8 -8.37 50.79 -27.56
C TRP A 8 -7.40 50.60 -26.40
N LEU A 9 -7.11 51.59 -25.60
CA LEU A 9 -6.26 51.48 -24.40
C LEU A 9 -6.91 50.60 -23.31
N LEU A 10 -8.23 50.70 -23.13
CA LEU A 10 -8.97 49.85 -22.19
C LEU A 10 -9.04 48.39 -22.69
N ALA A 11 -9.16 48.14 -23.98
CA ALA A 11 -9.15 46.79 -24.55
C ALA A 11 -7.76 46.11 -24.44
N VAL A 12 -6.68 46.85 -24.66
CA VAL A 12 -5.30 46.39 -24.51
C VAL A 12 -4.96 46.15 -23.02
N ALA A 13 -5.45 46.99 -22.10
CA ALA A 13 -5.28 46.78 -20.68
C ALA A 13 -6.06 45.53 -20.15
N ALA A 14 -7.24 45.27 -20.72
CA ALA A 14 -8.01 44.05 -20.38
C ALA A 14 -7.36 42.76 -20.88
N LEU A 15 -6.69 42.76 -22.04
CA LEU A 15 -5.91 41.62 -22.53
C LEU A 15 -4.61 41.39 -21.74
N ALA A 16 -4.00 42.46 -21.21
CA ALA A 16 -2.78 42.34 -20.40
C ALA A 16 -3.04 41.75 -18.99
N LEU A 17 -4.30 41.77 -18.52
CA LEU A 17 -4.72 41.18 -17.24
C LEU A 17 -5.15 39.71 -17.38
N ALA A 18 -5.32 39.17 -18.58
CA ALA A 18 -5.49 37.76 -18.82
C ALA A 18 -4.14 37.05 -18.70
N GLY A 19 -3.66 36.87 -17.47
CA GLY A 19 -2.51 36.01 -17.23
C GLY A 19 -2.73 34.62 -17.91
N PRO A 20 -1.67 33.93 -18.31
CA PRO A 20 -1.82 32.62 -18.95
C PRO A 20 -2.64 31.73 -18.02
N VAL A 21 -3.84 31.35 -18.45
CA VAL A 21 -4.58 30.26 -17.82
C VAL A 21 -3.74 29.01 -18.06
N LEU A 22 -2.90 28.69 -17.10
CA LEU A 22 -2.13 27.44 -17.12
C LEU A 22 -3.14 26.29 -17.18
N ALA A 23 -3.14 25.56 -18.28
CA ALA A 23 -4.03 24.41 -18.44
C ALA A 23 -3.81 23.46 -17.26
N GLN A 24 -4.88 23.17 -16.50
CA GLN A 24 -4.86 22.24 -15.38
C GLN A 24 -4.52 20.84 -15.88
N THR A 25 -3.48 20.25 -15.32
CA THR A 25 -3.09 18.86 -15.59
C THR A 25 -3.85 17.94 -14.66
N ARG A 26 -4.67 17.04 -15.22
CA ARG A 26 -5.36 16.00 -14.43
C ARG A 26 -4.51 14.77 -14.34
N LEU A 27 -4.32 14.28 -13.11
CA LEU A 27 -3.54 13.10 -12.78
C LEU A 27 -4.44 12.05 -12.12
N LYS A 28 -4.24 10.77 -12.45
CA LYS A 28 -5.00 9.65 -11.89
C LYS A 28 -4.22 8.99 -10.77
N TRP A 29 -4.82 8.91 -9.59
CA TRP A 29 -4.29 8.15 -8.45
C TRP A 29 -5.16 6.91 -8.22
N ALA A 30 -4.63 5.73 -8.52
CA ALA A 30 -5.36 4.46 -8.40
C ALA A 30 -4.93 3.66 -7.17
N HIS A 31 -5.89 2.99 -6.55
CA HIS A 31 -5.63 2.00 -5.50
C HIS A 31 -6.77 0.97 -5.38
N VAL A 32 -6.47 -0.17 -4.72
CA VAL A 32 -7.42 -1.28 -4.59
C VAL A 32 -8.24 -1.24 -3.30
N TYR A 33 -7.94 -0.32 -2.38
CA TYR A 33 -8.50 -0.22 -1.02
C TYR A 33 -9.88 0.42 -1.04
N GLU A 34 -10.70 0.12 -0.01
CA GLU A 34 -12.06 0.64 0.10
C GLU A 34 -12.09 2.12 0.51
N THR A 35 -13.20 2.78 0.20
CA THR A 35 -13.37 4.22 0.48
C THR A 35 -13.41 4.57 1.97
N GLY A 36 -13.72 3.59 2.84
CA GLY A 36 -13.69 3.76 4.30
C GLY A 36 -12.31 3.64 4.93
N GLU A 37 -11.29 3.21 4.17
CA GLU A 37 -9.95 3.03 4.71
C GLU A 37 -9.13 4.33 4.75
N ALA A 38 -8.20 4.40 5.69
CA ALA A 38 -7.32 5.56 5.89
C ALA A 38 -6.56 5.96 4.61
N TYR A 39 -6.18 4.99 3.78
CA TYR A 39 -5.47 5.23 2.51
C TYR A 39 -6.28 6.12 1.57
N HIS A 40 -7.58 5.85 1.40
CA HIS A 40 -8.46 6.66 0.56
C HIS A 40 -8.68 8.05 1.15
N LYS A 41 -8.99 8.13 2.44
CA LYS A 41 -9.17 9.40 3.16
C LYS A 41 -7.97 10.34 2.95
N TRP A 42 -6.76 9.82 3.15
CA TRP A 42 -5.56 10.64 3.05
C TRP A 42 -5.06 10.84 1.62
N ALA A 43 -5.46 9.98 0.68
CA ALA A 43 -5.28 10.26 -0.75
C ALA A 43 -6.13 11.45 -1.22
N LEU A 44 -7.39 11.54 -0.78
CA LEU A 44 -8.26 12.69 -1.07
C LEU A 44 -7.70 13.98 -0.47
N TRP A 45 -7.26 13.93 0.80
CA TRP A 45 -6.62 15.08 1.44
C TRP A 45 -5.36 15.52 0.66
N ALA A 46 -4.52 14.59 0.25
CA ALA A 46 -3.31 14.87 -0.51
C ALA A 46 -3.64 15.48 -1.89
N ALA A 47 -4.70 15.00 -2.55
CA ALA A 47 -5.18 15.55 -3.81
C ALA A 47 -5.54 17.04 -3.66
N ASP A 48 -6.28 17.40 -2.60
CA ASP A 48 -6.66 18.78 -2.30
C ASP A 48 -5.43 19.64 -1.96
N GLU A 49 -4.50 19.12 -1.16
CA GLU A 49 -3.29 19.85 -0.78
C GLU A 49 -2.32 20.06 -1.97
N ILE A 50 -2.16 19.09 -2.85
CA ILE A 50 -1.38 19.25 -4.08
C ILE A 50 -2.00 20.32 -4.95
N LYS A 51 -3.33 20.31 -5.14
CA LYS A 51 -4.04 21.35 -5.90
C LYS A 51 -3.77 22.75 -5.32
N LYS A 52 -3.85 22.90 -4.00
CA LYS A 52 -3.56 24.18 -3.31
C LYS A 52 -2.11 24.60 -3.49
N ARG A 53 -1.14 23.74 -3.14
CA ARG A 53 0.29 24.05 -3.16
C ARG A 53 0.84 24.28 -4.57
N THR A 54 0.15 23.77 -5.59
CA THR A 54 0.50 23.99 -7.00
C THR A 54 -0.35 25.07 -7.67
N ALA A 55 -1.10 25.87 -6.90
CA ALA A 55 -1.98 26.92 -7.41
C ALA A 55 -2.93 26.41 -8.52
N GLY A 56 -3.46 25.20 -8.37
CA GLY A 56 -4.41 24.57 -9.29
C GLY A 56 -3.80 23.98 -10.57
N ARG A 57 -2.48 24.01 -10.75
CA ARG A 57 -1.82 23.41 -11.93
C ARG A 57 -2.04 21.92 -12.05
N TYR A 58 -2.14 21.21 -10.92
CA TYR A 58 -2.41 19.76 -10.89
C TYR A 58 -3.70 19.46 -10.12
N GLU A 59 -4.52 18.62 -10.71
CA GLU A 59 -5.73 18.07 -10.11
C GLU A 59 -5.62 16.53 -10.08
N LEU A 60 -5.54 15.96 -8.87
CA LEU A 60 -5.48 14.52 -8.69
C LEU A 60 -6.90 13.96 -8.57
N GLN A 61 -7.22 13.00 -9.42
CA GLN A 61 -8.45 12.21 -9.36
C GLN A 61 -8.14 10.86 -8.72
N VAL A 62 -8.72 10.59 -7.55
CA VAL A 62 -8.51 9.35 -6.80
C VAL A 62 -9.52 8.30 -7.24
N PHE A 63 -9.01 7.12 -7.62
CA PHE A 63 -9.77 5.97 -8.11
C PHE A 63 -9.61 4.79 -7.12
N PRO A 64 -10.56 4.62 -6.17
CA PRO A 64 -10.50 3.58 -5.13
C PRO A 64 -11.05 2.24 -5.59
N ALA A 65 -11.02 1.25 -4.70
CA ALA A 65 -11.72 -0.03 -4.77
C ALA A 65 -11.53 -0.78 -6.10
N SER A 66 -10.31 -0.78 -6.62
CA SER A 66 -9.96 -1.44 -7.90
C SER A 66 -10.72 -0.89 -9.12
N SER A 67 -11.23 0.35 -9.08
CA SER A 67 -12.02 0.93 -10.18
C SER A 67 -11.23 1.12 -11.48
N LEU A 68 -9.89 1.14 -11.44
CA LEU A 68 -9.01 1.13 -12.61
C LEU A 68 -8.29 -0.21 -12.82
N GLY A 69 -8.76 -1.28 -12.19
CA GLY A 69 -8.19 -2.61 -12.29
C GLY A 69 -7.58 -3.14 -11.00
N LYS A 70 -7.16 -4.41 -11.01
CA LYS A 70 -6.48 -5.06 -9.90
C LYS A 70 -5.07 -4.50 -9.71
N GLU A 71 -4.41 -4.85 -8.59
CA GLU A 71 -3.11 -4.24 -8.25
C GLU A 71 -2.02 -4.47 -9.29
N THR A 72 -2.01 -5.63 -9.96
CA THR A 72 -1.13 -5.88 -11.11
C THR A 72 -1.38 -4.92 -12.26
N ASP A 73 -2.65 -4.60 -12.56
CA ASP A 73 -3.02 -3.75 -13.69
C ASP A 73 -2.63 -2.29 -13.43
N ILE A 74 -2.87 -1.78 -12.20
CA ILE A 74 -2.47 -0.39 -11.87
C ILE A 74 -0.95 -0.23 -11.79
N ASN A 75 -0.19 -1.25 -11.37
CA ASN A 75 1.28 -1.24 -11.45
C ASN A 75 1.77 -1.20 -12.90
N GLN A 76 1.14 -1.97 -13.79
CA GLN A 76 1.43 -1.92 -15.22
C GLN A 76 1.02 -0.57 -15.82
N GLY A 77 -0.17 -0.06 -15.45
CA GLY A 77 -0.67 1.25 -15.86
C GLY A 77 0.27 2.39 -15.46
N LEU A 78 0.89 2.31 -14.28
CA LEU A 78 1.89 3.26 -13.83
C LEU A 78 3.11 3.29 -14.78
N THR A 79 3.60 2.13 -15.20
CA THR A 79 4.73 2.00 -16.12
C THR A 79 4.38 2.49 -17.54
N LEU A 80 3.16 2.23 -17.99
CA LEU A 80 2.65 2.68 -19.30
C LEU A 80 2.21 4.15 -19.29
N GLY A 81 2.10 4.80 -18.12
CA GLY A 81 1.65 6.18 -17.99
C GLY A 81 0.14 6.38 -18.14
N THR A 82 -0.66 5.31 -18.04
CA THR A 82 -2.13 5.40 -18.02
C THR A 82 -2.70 5.69 -16.63
N VAL A 83 -1.87 5.50 -15.61
CA VAL A 83 -2.07 5.88 -14.20
C VAL A 83 -0.85 6.67 -13.75
N ASP A 84 -1.05 7.74 -12.97
CA ASP A 84 0.01 8.67 -12.58
C ASP A 84 0.57 8.39 -11.19
N ILE A 85 -0.29 7.97 -10.25
CA ILE A 85 0.09 7.65 -8.86
C ILE A 85 -0.62 6.37 -8.45
N ILE A 86 0.07 5.53 -7.67
CA ILE A 86 -0.54 4.34 -7.06
C ILE A 86 -0.14 4.20 -5.59
N TYR A 87 -0.99 3.50 -4.81
CA TYR A 87 -0.54 2.73 -3.66
C TYR A 87 -0.29 1.29 -4.10
N THR A 88 0.83 0.72 -3.70
CA THR A 88 1.14 -0.69 -3.94
C THR A 88 1.94 -1.31 -2.80
N GLY A 89 1.69 -2.60 -2.52
CA GLY A 89 2.47 -3.38 -1.57
C GLY A 89 3.89 -3.67 -2.10
N GLN A 90 4.84 -3.84 -1.19
CA GLN A 90 6.23 -4.14 -1.57
C GLN A 90 6.36 -5.38 -2.45
N ALA A 91 5.55 -6.42 -2.21
CA ALA A 91 5.56 -7.64 -3.01
C ALA A 91 5.22 -7.41 -4.49
N PHE A 92 4.33 -6.46 -4.79
CA PHE A 92 4.03 -6.07 -6.18
C PHE A 92 5.14 -5.22 -6.78
N ALA A 93 5.67 -4.25 -6.04
CA ALA A 93 6.81 -3.44 -6.45
C ALA A 93 8.07 -4.29 -6.70
N ALA A 94 8.25 -5.37 -5.94
CA ALA A 94 9.35 -6.32 -6.08
C ALA A 94 9.36 -7.06 -7.43
N ARG A 95 8.27 -7.07 -8.18
CA ARG A 95 8.27 -7.57 -9.58
C ARG A 95 9.21 -6.75 -10.47
N THR A 96 9.38 -5.47 -10.17
CA THR A 96 10.33 -4.58 -10.88
C THR A 96 11.73 -4.67 -10.27
N TYR A 97 11.83 -4.69 -8.93
CA TYR A 97 13.10 -4.73 -8.20
C TYR A 97 13.03 -5.76 -7.06
N PRO A 98 13.43 -7.02 -7.31
CA PRO A 98 13.23 -8.14 -6.40
C PRO A 98 13.71 -7.95 -4.97
N PRO A 99 14.86 -7.29 -4.68
CA PRO A 99 15.33 -7.09 -3.30
C PRO A 99 14.34 -6.30 -2.42
N LEU A 100 13.46 -5.49 -3.01
CA LEU A 100 12.46 -4.71 -2.27
C LEU A 100 11.47 -5.61 -1.51
N ALA A 101 11.31 -6.88 -1.92
CA ALA A 101 10.43 -7.84 -1.26
C ALA A 101 10.78 -8.11 0.21
N ILE A 102 12.03 -7.88 0.61
CA ILE A 102 12.50 -8.19 1.99
C ILE A 102 11.63 -7.55 3.07
N GLY A 103 11.18 -6.32 2.86
CA GLY A 103 10.34 -5.62 3.86
C GLY A 103 8.92 -6.13 3.99
N GLY A 104 8.45 -7.00 3.08
CA GLY A 104 7.16 -7.69 3.17
C GLY A 104 7.29 -9.18 3.52
N ALA A 105 8.49 -9.67 3.85
CA ALA A 105 8.68 -11.07 4.20
C ALA A 105 8.06 -11.39 5.56
N PRO A 106 7.43 -12.57 5.70
CA PRO A 106 6.80 -12.97 6.96
C PRO A 106 7.81 -12.95 8.12
N PHE A 107 7.42 -12.37 9.26
CA PHE A 107 8.22 -12.26 10.48
C PHE A 107 9.58 -11.55 10.32
N MET A 108 9.73 -10.73 9.26
CA MET A 108 10.96 -9.94 9.04
C MET A 108 11.18 -8.91 10.15
N PHE A 109 10.10 -8.31 10.66
CA PHE A 109 10.16 -7.33 11.72
C PHE A 109 9.70 -7.91 13.06
N ARG A 110 10.42 -7.55 14.13
CA ARG A 110 10.11 -7.97 15.49
C ARG A 110 8.78 -7.39 15.99
N ASP A 111 8.59 -6.09 15.71
CA ASP A 111 7.45 -5.28 16.15
C ASP A 111 7.30 -4.03 15.28
N PHE A 112 6.31 -3.18 15.60
CA PHE A 112 6.08 -1.91 14.92
C PHE A 112 7.29 -0.96 15.03
N GLY A 113 7.98 -0.94 16.18
CA GLY A 113 9.17 -0.10 16.37
C GLY A 113 10.30 -0.44 15.40
N HIS A 114 10.55 -1.75 15.19
CA HIS A 114 11.53 -2.22 14.21
C HIS A 114 11.09 -1.86 12.78
N TRP A 115 9.81 -2.09 12.42
CA TRP A 115 9.27 -1.69 11.13
C TRP A 115 9.41 -0.18 10.90
N LYS A 116 9.08 0.64 11.90
CA LYS A 116 9.17 2.11 11.80
C LYS A 116 10.61 2.55 11.52
N LYS A 117 11.57 2.03 12.26
CA LYS A 117 12.98 2.35 12.01
C LYS A 117 13.48 1.88 10.65
N TYR A 118 13.00 0.71 10.19
CA TYR A 118 13.28 0.26 8.82
C TYR A 118 12.67 1.22 7.79
N SER A 119 11.44 1.67 7.98
CA SER A 119 10.77 2.58 7.05
C SER A 119 11.48 3.94 6.89
N GLU A 120 12.31 4.32 7.87
CA GLU A 120 13.09 5.56 7.90
C GLU A 120 14.59 5.32 7.62
N SER A 121 14.99 4.07 7.36
CA SER A 121 16.39 3.66 7.26
C SER A 121 17.01 3.94 5.89
N ALA A 122 18.34 4.08 5.87
CA ALA A 122 19.11 4.11 4.64
C ALA A 122 18.93 2.81 3.81
N VAL A 123 18.67 1.66 4.46
CA VAL A 123 18.43 0.39 3.78
C VAL A 123 17.22 0.48 2.88
N LEU A 124 16.07 0.96 3.38
CA LEU A 124 14.87 1.14 2.54
C LEU A 124 15.08 2.22 1.49
N ALA A 125 15.76 3.32 1.83
CA ALA A 125 16.05 4.38 0.86
C ALA A 125 16.87 3.86 -0.33
N GLU A 126 17.88 3.02 -0.10
CA GLU A 126 18.64 2.34 -1.15
C GLU A 126 17.78 1.41 -2.01
N LEU A 127 16.89 0.65 -1.38
CA LEU A 127 15.97 -0.25 -2.09
C LEU A 127 14.98 0.53 -2.96
N MET A 128 14.43 1.64 -2.48
CA MET A 128 13.54 2.51 -3.24
C MET A 128 14.28 3.19 -4.40
N GLU A 129 15.51 3.61 -4.19
CA GLU A 129 16.36 4.15 -5.27
C GLU A 129 16.71 3.07 -6.31
N GLY A 130 16.98 1.82 -5.88
CA GLY A 130 17.16 0.67 -6.76
C GLY A 130 15.92 0.40 -7.62
N TYR A 131 14.75 0.46 -7.03
CA TYR A 131 13.47 0.37 -7.76
C TYR A 131 13.33 1.50 -8.79
N TYR A 132 13.61 2.74 -8.40
CA TYR A 132 13.53 3.90 -9.30
C TYR A 132 14.49 3.75 -10.49
N LYS A 133 15.74 3.42 -10.24
CA LYS A 133 16.75 3.20 -11.30
C LYS A 133 16.35 2.08 -12.25
N LYS A 134 15.75 1.00 -11.73
CA LYS A 134 15.37 -0.17 -12.54
C LYS A 134 14.09 0.06 -13.35
N GLY A 135 13.08 0.70 -12.76
CA GLY A 135 11.74 0.80 -13.32
C GLY A 135 11.35 2.19 -13.82
N GLY A 136 12.12 3.24 -13.49
CA GLY A 136 11.85 4.62 -13.88
C GLY A 136 10.71 5.30 -13.13
N ASN A 137 9.93 4.58 -12.33
CA ASN A 137 8.83 5.13 -11.54
C ASN A 137 9.33 5.54 -10.15
N LYS A 138 8.93 6.71 -9.66
CA LYS A 138 9.48 7.34 -8.45
C LYS A 138 8.71 6.94 -7.19
N PRO A 139 9.27 6.11 -6.29
CA PRO A 139 8.74 5.92 -4.94
C PRO A 139 8.92 7.22 -4.15
N VAL A 140 7.84 7.72 -3.53
CA VAL A 140 7.85 9.02 -2.85
C VAL A 140 7.61 8.90 -1.36
N ALA A 141 6.69 8.03 -0.95
CA ALA A 141 6.29 7.89 0.44
C ALA A 141 6.02 6.44 0.81
N VAL A 142 6.09 6.16 2.10
CA VAL A 142 5.80 4.85 2.71
C VAL A 142 4.72 5.03 3.76
N THR A 143 3.65 4.25 3.64
CA THR A 143 2.54 4.21 4.59
C THR A 143 2.55 2.86 5.30
N TYR A 144 2.41 2.82 6.61
CA TYR A 144 2.14 1.58 7.33
C TYR A 144 0.81 0.99 6.86
N TYR A 145 0.82 -0.27 6.41
CA TYR A 145 -0.42 -0.93 6.00
C TYR A 145 -1.10 -1.65 7.15
N GLY A 146 -0.31 -2.04 8.15
CA GLY A 146 -0.75 -2.78 9.32
C GLY A 146 -0.07 -4.14 9.45
N VAL A 147 -0.37 -4.80 10.58
CA VAL A 147 0.02 -6.20 10.81
C VAL A 147 -1.02 -7.11 10.18
N ARG A 148 -0.57 -8.00 9.30
CA ARG A 148 -1.44 -8.98 8.63
C ARG A 148 -1.74 -10.17 9.54
N HIS A 149 -3.00 -10.55 9.57
CA HIS A 149 -3.57 -11.64 10.35
C HIS A 149 -4.38 -12.57 9.46
N THR A 150 -4.58 -13.81 9.88
CA THR A 150 -5.33 -14.81 9.11
C THR A 150 -6.77 -14.88 9.59
N THR A 151 -7.77 -14.73 8.70
CA THR A 151 -9.15 -15.08 9.00
C THR A 151 -9.47 -16.47 8.47
N ALA A 152 -10.30 -17.23 9.19
CA ALA A 152 -10.73 -18.57 8.82
C ALA A 152 -12.06 -18.93 9.50
N ASN A 153 -12.61 -20.10 9.19
CA ASN A 153 -13.76 -20.67 9.92
C ASN A 153 -13.34 -21.69 10.98
N LYS A 154 -12.11 -21.59 11.45
CA LYS A 154 -11.55 -22.38 12.56
C LYS A 154 -10.49 -21.57 13.32
N ALA A 155 -10.20 -22.00 14.56
CA ALA A 155 -9.08 -21.46 15.30
C ALA A 155 -7.75 -21.92 14.68
N ILE A 156 -6.79 -20.97 14.59
CA ILE A 156 -5.41 -21.20 14.16
C ILE A 156 -4.51 -20.72 15.31
N ASN A 157 -4.05 -21.64 16.13
CA ASN A 157 -3.20 -21.35 17.29
C ASN A 157 -1.71 -21.45 16.95
N LYS A 158 -1.33 -22.35 16.06
CA LYS A 158 0.07 -22.68 15.70
C LYS A 158 0.18 -23.04 14.21
N PRO A 159 1.39 -23.10 13.64
CA PRO A 159 1.60 -23.38 12.21
C PRO A 159 0.91 -24.66 11.71
N GLU A 160 0.90 -25.72 12.51
CA GLU A 160 0.32 -27.01 12.12
C GLU A 160 -1.19 -26.92 11.85
N ASP A 161 -1.89 -25.96 12.48
CA ASP A 161 -3.32 -25.74 12.25
C ASP A 161 -3.62 -25.21 10.85
N MET A 162 -2.57 -24.76 10.10
CA MET A 162 -2.71 -24.26 8.74
C MET A 162 -2.50 -25.33 7.66
N VAL A 163 -2.01 -26.51 8.02
CA VAL A 163 -1.72 -27.57 7.04
C VAL A 163 -2.94 -27.90 6.21
N GLY A 164 -2.78 -27.88 4.88
CA GLY A 164 -3.82 -28.18 3.90
C GLY A 164 -4.90 -27.09 3.72
N LEU A 165 -4.88 -26.00 4.50
CA LEU A 165 -5.84 -24.91 4.40
C LEU A 165 -5.69 -24.18 3.05
N LYS A 166 -6.76 -23.99 2.31
CA LYS A 166 -6.76 -23.17 1.09
C LYS A 166 -6.73 -21.71 1.49
N LEU A 167 -5.52 -21.14 1.53
CA LEU A 167 -5.32 -19.76 1.95
C LEU A 167 -5.25 -18.83 0.72
N ARG A 168 -6.20 -17.93 0.61
CA ARG A 168 -6.08 -16.84 -0.35
C ARG A 168 -4.94 -15.92 0.05
N VAL A 169 -4.09 -15.60 -0.91
CA VAL A 169 -3.05 -14.57 -0.80
C VAL A 169 -3.18 -13.58 -1.96
N PRO A 170 -2.61 -12.37 -1.86
CA PRO A 170 -2.48 -11.47 -3.00
C PRO A 170 -1.68 -12.11 -4.13
N ASP A 171 -1.96 -11.70 -5.39
CA ASP A 171 -1.30 -12.23 -6.59
C ASP A 171 0.10 -11.60 -6.76
N ALA A 172 1.02 -11.92 -5.84
CA ALA A 172 2.44 -11.61 -5.97
C ALA A 172 3.30 -12.71 -5.31
N PRO A 173 4.48 -13.03 -5.88
CA PRO A 173 5.27 -14.20 -5.48
C PRO A 173 5.63 -14.27 -4.00
N LEU A 174 5.95 -13.14 -3.38
CA LEU A 174 6.33 -13.09 -1.97
C LEU A 174 5.24 -13.64 -1.03
N TYR A 175 3.97 -13.37 -1.32
CA TYR A 175 2.87 -13.82 -0.46
C TYR A 175 2.68 -15.34 -0.45
N ILE A 176 3.28 -16.07 -1.39
CA ILE A 176 3.28 -17.55 -1.42
C ILE A 176 4.20 -18.11 -0.33
N MET A 177 5.19 -17.34 0.13
CA MET A 177 6.13 -17.79 1.18
C MET A 177 5.41 -18.15 2.48
N TYR A 178 4.40 -17.37 2.89
CA TYR A 178 3.67 -17.63 4.14
C TYR A 178 2.92 -18.99 4.11
N PRO A 179 1.95 -19.24 3.21
CA PRO A 179 1.25 -20.50 3.16
C PRO A 179 2.19 -21.69 2.89
N LYS A 180 3.15 -21.55 1.99
CA LYS A 180 4.12 -22.62 1.67
C LYS A 180 4.90 -23.09 2.90
N THR A 181 5.37 -22.14 3.72
CA THR A 181 6.19 -22.46 4.90
C THR A 181 5.38 -23.15 6.00
N VAL A 182 4.09 -22.83 6.14
CA VAL A 182 3.19 -23.43 7.15
C VAL A 182 2.38 -24.62 6.63
N GLY A 183 2.66 -25.09 5.41
CA GLY A 183 1.98 -26.25 4.81
C GLY A 183 0.55 -25.99 4.34
N ALA A 184 0.16 -24.72 4.18
CA ALA A 184 -1.12 -24.34 3.58
C ALA A 184 -1.02 -24.27 2.04
N ASN A 185 -2.17 -24.37 1.37
CA ASN A 185 -2.27 -24.28 -0.08
C ASN A 185 -2.51 -22.82 -0.49
N ALA A 186 -1.50 -22.19 -1.10
CA ALA A 186 -1.60 -20.82 -1.59
C ALA A 186 -2.59 -20.72 -2.77
N THR A 187 -3.52 -19.78 -2.70
CA THR A 187 -4.48 -19.49 -3.77
C THR A 187 -4.43 -17.99 -4.09
N PRO A 188 -3.59 -17.55 -5.04
CA PRO A 188 -3.52 -16.13 -5.45
C PRO A 188 -4.83 -15.70 -6.09
N ILE A 189 -5.49 -14.69 -5.51
CA ILE A 189 -6.76 -14.11 -6.00
C ILE A 189 -6.70 -12.60 -5.86
N ALA A 190 -7.19 -11.86 -6.87
CA ALA A 190 -7.27 -10.41 -6.85
C ALA A 190 -8.11 -9.91 -5.66
N PHE A 191 -7.73 -8.75 -5.09
CA PHE A 191 -8.33 -8.26 -3.84
C PHE A 191 -9.85 -8.05 -3.92
N ALA A 192 -10.36 -7.57 -5.06
CA ALA A 192 -11.79 -7.36 -5.26
C ALA A 192 -12.62 -8.65 -5.21
N GLU A 193 -12.01 -9.79 -5.49
CA GLU A 193 -12.70 -11.10 -5.61
C GLU A 193 -12.73 -11.88 -4.29
N VAL A 194 -11.98 -11.44 -3.27
CA VAL A 194 -11.73 -12.23 -2.05
C VAL A 194 -13.00 -12.51 -1.27
N TYR A 195 -13.88 -11.52 -1.10
CA TYR A 195 -15.14 -11.70 -0.35
C TYR A 195 -15.98 -12.84 -0.94
N LEU A 196 -16.18 -12.84 -2.25
CA LEU A 196 -16.94 -13.88 -2.96
C LEU A 196 -16.25 -15.24 -2.90
N ALA A 197 -14.92 -15.27 -3.00
CA ALA A 197 -14.16 -16.52 -2.89
C ALA A 197 -14.28 -17.17 -1.51
N LEU A 198 -14.32 -16.37 -0.44
CA LEU A 198 -14.58 -16.83 0.93
C LEU A 198 -16.04 -17.27 1.10
N GLN A 199 -17.00 -16.46 0.63
CA GLN A 199 -18.43 -16.75 0.72
C GLN A 199 -18.78 -18.06 0.02
N ASN A 200 -18.24 -18.29 -1.17
CA ASN A 200 -18.47 -19.49 -1.97
C ASN A 200 -17.57 -20.68 -1.59
N LYS A 201 -16.72 -20.52 -0.55
CA LYS A 201 -15.79 -21.53 -0.07
C LYS A 201 -14.80 -22.03 -1.16
N THR A 202 -14.51 -21.19 -2.14
CA THR A 202 -13.40 -21.42 -3.09
C THR A 202 -12.07 -21.46 -2.36
N VAL A 203 -11.95 -20.62 -1.32
CA VAL A 203 -10.87 -20.63 -0.33
C VAL A 203 -11.43 -20.72 1.08
N ASP A 204 -10.64 -21.26 2.01
CA ASP A 204 -11.04 -21.46 3.40
C ASP A 204 -10.69 -20.27 4.29
N ALA A 205 -9.67 -19.51 3.87
CA ALA A 205 -9.04 -18.44 4.65
C ALA A 205 -8.47 -17.36 3.74
N GLN A 206 -8.22 -16.21 4.32
CA GLN A 206 -7.47 -15.09 3.74
C GLN A 206 -6.60 -14.45 4.82
N GLU A 207 -5.69 -13.53 4.43
CA GLU A 207 -4.84 -12.80 5.35
C GLU A 207 -4.77 -11.33 4.95
N ASN A 208 -4.94 -10.43 5.93
CA ASN A 208 -4.88 -8.97 5.78
C ASN A 208 -4.74 -8.29 7.17
N PRO A 209 -4.44 -6.99 7.22
CA PRO A 209 -4.55 -6.20 8.44
C PRO A 209 -6.01 -6.04 8.92
N LEU A 210 -6.18 -5.82 10.22
CA LEU A 210 -7.50 -5.72 10.83
C LEU A 210 -8.38 -4.61 10.21
N PRO A 211 -7.87 -3.39 9.91
CA PRO A 211 -8.69 -2.37 9.25
C PRO A 211 -9.22 -2.81 7.89
N THR A 212 -8.40 -3.50 7.11
CA THR A 212 -8.78 -4.03 5.81
C THR A 212 -9.78 -5.20 5.93
N ILE A 213 -9.61 -6.08 6.93
CA ILE A 213 -10.59 -7.14 7.23
C ILE A 213 -11.96 -6.54 7.55
N GLU A 214 -11.99 -5.44 8.32
CA GLU A 214 -13.23 -4.72 8.63
C GLU A 214 -13.83 -4.08 7.37
N ALA A 215 -13.07 -3.26 6.66
CA ALA A 215 -13.53 -2.49 5.51
C ALA A 215 -14.06 -3.37 4.37
N LYS A 216 -13.38 -4.51 4.11
CA LYS A 216 -13.80 -5.53 3.13
C LYS A 216 -14.87 -6.48 3.66
N LYS A 217 -15.28 -6.33 4.92
CA LYS A 217 -16.31 -7.15 5.56
C LYS A 217 -16.00 -8.65 5.57
N PHE A 218 -14.72 -9.03 5.54
CA PHE A 218 -14.34 -10.44 5.57
C PHE A 218 -14.85 -11.16 6.83
N HIS A 219 -15.02 -10.42 7.92
CA HIS A 219 -15.64 -10.91 9.14
C HIS A 219 -17.10 -11.38 8.97
N GLU A 220 -17.83 -10.96 7.93
CA GLU A 220 -19.19 -11.45 7.68
C GLU A 220 -19.19 -12.92 7.20
N VAL A 221 -18.15 -13.32 6.46
CA VAL A 221 -18.00 -14.65 5.85
C VAL A 221 -16.93 -15.53 6.52
N GLN A 222 -16.30 -15.02 7.59
CA GLN A 222 -15.30 -15.72 8.40
C GLN A 222 -15.64 -15.61 9.87
N SER A 223 -15.57 -16.72 10.61
CA SER A 223 -15.95 -16.77 12.03
C SER A 223 -14.82 -16.46 13.00
N HIS A 224 -13.56 -16.64 12.57
CA HIS A 224 -12.37 -16.47 13.41
C HIS A 224 -11.43 -15.41 12.84
N ILE A 225 -10.94 -14.55 13.71
CA ILE A 225 -9.86 -13.60 13.46
C ILE A 225 -8.64 -14.13 14.22
N ASN A 226 -7.73 -14.80 13.50
CA ASN A 226 -6.56 -15.42 14.10
C ASN A 226 -5.39 -14.42 14.04
N LEU A 227 -4.96 -13.91 15.19
CA LEU A 227 -3.92 -12.87 15.31
C LEU A 227 -2.52 -13.48 15.10
N THR A 228 -2.27 -13.96 13.88
CA THR A 228 -1.00 -14.60 13.50
C THR A 228 0.16 -13.61 13.44
N GLY A 229 -0.10 -12.34 13.13
CA GLY A 229 0.90 -11.27 13.13
C GLY A 229 2.11 -11.55 12.23
N HIS A 230 1.87 -12.19 11.08
CA HIS A 230 2.93 -12.77 10.26
C HIS A 230 3.66 -11.77 9.36
N ILE A 231 3.04 -10.65 8.97
CA ILE A 231 3.69 -9.58 8.18
C ILE A 231 3.33 -8.22 8.77
N SER A 232 4.33 -7.41 9.11
CA SER A 232 4.15 -5.96 9.29
C SER A 232 4.42 -5.31 7.94
N GLU A 233 3.37 -4.85 7.28
CA GLU A 233 3.45 -4.47 5.88
C GLU A 233 3.41 -2.96 5.66
N MET A 234 3.90 -2.52 4.51
CA MET A 234 3.82 -1.15 4.04
C MET A 234 3.24 -1.05 2.63
N LEU A 235 2.62 0.08 2.37
CA LEU A 235 2.29 0.53 1.03
C LEU A 235 3.30 1.59 0.60
N ILE A 236 3.73 1.50 -0.63
CA ILE A 236 4.58 2.50 -1.27
C ILE A 236 3.69 3.37 -2.15
N THR A 237 3.76 4.68 -1.94
CA THR A 237 3.19 5.66 -2.88
C THR A 237 4.20 5.89 -3.99
N ILE A 238 3.85 5.51 -5.22
CA ILE A 238 4.74 5.60 -6.39
C ILE A 238 4.11 6.53 -7.42
N VAL A 239 4.90 7.48 -7.92
CA VAL A 239 4.54 8.37 -9.03
C VAL A 239 5.15 7.83 -10.32
N SER A 240 4.36 7.79 -11.40
CA SER A 240 4.84 7.43 -12.74
C SER A 240 6.03 8.28 -13.14
N GLY A 241 7.07 7.65 -13.69
CA GLY A 241 8.24 8.37 -14.21
C GLY A 241 7.87 9.38 -15.30
N GLN A 242 6.86 9.07 -16.11
CA GLN A 242 6.35 10.00 -17.15
C GLN A 242 5.76 11.26 -16.53
N THR A 243 5.06 11.15 -15.41
CA THR A 243 4.51 12.28 -14.67
C THR A 243 5.61 12.99 -13.89
N TRP A 244 6.41 12.25 -13.12
CA TRP A 244 7.47 12.79 -12.27
C TRP A 244 8.47 13.67 -13.04
N ASN A 245 8.90 13.21 -14.22
CA ASN A 245 9.89 13.92 -15.03
C ASN A 245 9.34 15.22 -15.66
N LYS A 246 8.01 15.39 -15.73
CA LYS A 246 7.37 16.62 -16.22
C LYS A 246 7.15 17.67 -15.14
N LEU A 247 7.25 17.27 -13.85
CA LEU A 247 7.10 18.20 -12.73
C LEU A 247 8.33 19.13 -12.68
N SER A 248 8.09 20.43 -12.40
CA SER A 248 9.15 21.35 -12.00
C SER A 248 9.76 20.91 -10.66
N ASP A 249 10.96 21.38 -10.32
CA ASP A 249 11.58 21.02 -9.05
C ASP A 249 10.75 21.52 -7.85
N ALA A 250 10.10 22.68 -7.95
CA ALA A 250 9.19 23.19 -6.94
C ALA A 250 7.93 22.31 -6.79
N ASP A 251 7.40 21.78 -7.91
CA ASP A 251 6.26 20.87 -7.88
C ASP A 251 6.65 19.50 -7.31
N LYS A 252 7.83 18.96 -7.66
CA LYS A 252 8.37 17.74 -7.05
C LYS A 252 8.47 17.87 -5.54
N GLN A 253 9.01 18.98 -5.03
CA GLN A 253 9.07 19.25 -3.59
C GLN A 253 7.68 19.31 -2.96
N SER A 254 6.72 19.94 -3.61
CA SER A 254 5.33 20.01 -3.15
C SER A 254 4.69 18.61 -3.09
N PHE A 255 4.85 17.80 -4.14
CA PHE A 255 4.35 16.43 -4.19
C PHE A 255 4.98 15.56 -3.10
N GLU A 256 6.31 15.59 -2.97
CA GLU A 256 7.01 14.83 -1.92
C GLU A 256 6.53 15.20 -0.52
N ALA A 257 6.45 16.48 -0.21
CA ALA A 257 6.03 16.94 1.09
C ALA A 257 4.60 16.50 1.42
N VAL A 258 3.65 16.69 0.48
CA VAL A 258 2.25 16.33 0.69
C VAL A 258 2.06 14.82 0.79
N LEU A 259 2.68 14.04 -0.11
CA LEU A 259 2.53 12.59 -0.11
C LEU A 259 3.14 11.95 1.14
N LYS A 260 4.28 12.46 1.63
CA LYS A 260 4.88 12.03 2.91
C LYS A 260 4.01 12.40 4.11
N GLU A 261 3.41 13.59 4.12
CA GLU A 261 2.50 14.02 5.17
C GLU A 261 1.23 13.16 5.19
N ALA A 262 0.65 12.87 4.03
CA ALA A 262 -0.49 11.95 3.91
C ALA A 262 -0.17 10.54 4.41
N ALA A 263 1.02 10.03 4.06
CA ALA A 263 1.49 8.71 4.50
C ALA A 263 1.66 8.64 6.03
N ALA A 264 2.20 9.68 6.66
CA ALA A 264 2.33 9.76 8.11
C ALA A 264 0.95 9.76 8.80
N LYS A 265 0.02 10.62 8.34
CA LYS A 265 -1.34 10.69 8.87
C LYS A 265 -2.11 9.38 8.70
N ALA A 266 -1.97 8.72 7.54
CA ALA A 266 -2.57 7.40 7.30
C ALA A 266 -1.98 6.35 8.26
N THR A 267 -0.66 6.37 8.48
CA THR A 267 0.02 5.48 9.44
C THR A 267 -0.55 5.64 10.85
N ASP A 268 -0.72 6.88 11.33
CA ASP A 268 -1.26 7.15 12.66
C ASP A 268 -2.71 6.63 12.80
N ASP A 269 -3.57 6.88 11.80
CA ASP A 269 -4.95 6.37 11.79
C ASP A 269 -4.99 4.82 11.80
N ILE A 270 -4.09 4.16 11.08
CA ILE A 270 -4.05 2.70 11.00
C ILE A 270 -3.60 2.09 12.32
N VAL A 271 -2.53 2.62 12.93
CA VAL A 271 -2.03 2.15 14.24
C VAL A 271 -3.12 2.28 15.31
N ALA A 272 -3.83 3.42 15.34
CA ALA A 272 -4.94 3.63 16.26
C ALA A 272 -6.10 2.64 16.01
N SER A 273 -6.41 2.37 14.74
CA SER A 273 -7.49 1.45 14.34
C SER A 273 -7.16 -0.01 14.68
N GLU A 274 -5.94 -0.48 14.45
CA GLU A 274 -5.54 -1.86 14.76
C GLU A 274 -5.76 -2.20 16.24
N THR A 275 -5.36 -1.31 17.14
CA THR A 275 -5.54 -1.51 18.59
C THR A 275 -7.01 -1.67 18.96
N LYS A 276 -7.87 -0.83 18.41
CA LYS A 276 -9.31 -0.83 18.68
C LYS A 276 -10.01 -2.07 18.10
N LEU A 277 -9.64 -2.46 16.89
CA LEU A 277 -10.32 -3.53 16.16
C LEU A 277 -10.14 -4.91 16.78
N VAL A 278 -9.05 -5.17 17.49
CA VAL A 278 -8.87 -6.43 18.25
C VAL A 278 -10.07 -6.68 19.17
N ASP A 279 -10.49 -5.66 19.91
CA ASP A 279 -11.63 -5.77 20.83
C ASP A 279 -12.96 -5.69 20.09
N GLU A 280 -13.10 -4.85 19.06
CA GLU A 280 -14.34 -4.71 18.31
C GLU A 280 -14.72 -5.98 17.55
N PHE A 281 -13.76 -6.76 17.03
CA PHE A 281 -14.09 -8.03 16.39
C PHE A 281 -14.80 -8.99 17.33
N SER A 282 -14.45 -9.03 18.62
CA SER A 282 -15.14 -9.87 19.62
C SER A 282 -16.43 -9.22 20.13
N THR A 283 -16.40 -7.94 20.48
CA THR A 283 -17.50 -7.28 21.18
C THR A 283 -18.61 -6.80 20.26
N LYS A 284 -18.26 -6.15 19.15
CA LYS A 284 -19.19 -5.57 18.16
C LYS A 284 -19.59 -6.59 17.10
N TYR A 285 -18.61 -7.24 16.49
CA TYR A 285 -18.81 -8.15 15.35
C TYR A 285 -19.08 -9.60 15.78
N LYS A 286 -18.97 -9.92 17.10
CA LYS A 286 -19.24 -11.25 17.67
C LYS A 286 -18.41 -12.36 17.01
N LYS A 287 -17.14 -12.07 16.70
CA LYS A 287 -16.19 -13.03 16.11
C LYS A 287 -15.29 -13.63 17.17
N THR A 288 -14.82 -14.85 16.95
CA THR A 288 -13.81 -15.48 17.80
C THR A 288 -12.44 -14.88 17.45
N VAL A 289 -11.86 -14.14 18.38
CA VAL A 289 -10.50 -13.61 18.24
C VAL A 289 -9.53 -14.61 18.89
N VAL A 290 -8.63 -15.17 18.10
CA VAL A 290 -7.63 -16.16 18.55
C VAL A 290 -6.27 -15.49 18.61
N ARG A 291 -5.60 -15.59 19.76
CA ARG A 291 -4.21 -15.13 19.93
C ARG A 291 -3.28 -16.30 19.56
N SER A 292 -2.88 -16.34 18.29
CA SER A 292 -1.97 -17.38 17.77
C SER A 292 -0.58 -17.30 18.44
N ASP A 293 0.10 -18.44 18.55
CA ASP A 293 1.47 -18.51 19.04
C ASP A 293 2.44 -17.92 18.00
N ARG A 294 2.63 -16.59 18.06
CA ARG A 294 3.50 -15.87 17.13
C ARG A 294 4.94 -16.38 17.16
N ALA A 295 5.43 -16.86 18.33
CA ALA A 295 6.78 -17.37 18.45
C ALA A 295 6.95 -18.69 17.68
N ALA A 296 5.99 -19.61 17.80
CA ALA A 296 5.98 -20.85 17.03
C ALA A 296 5.94 -20.58 15.52
N PHE A 297 5.09 -19.63 15.09
CA PHE A 297 5.07 -19.20 13.70
C PHE A 297 6.42 -18.61 13.25
N ALA A 298 6.98 -17.65 14.00
CA ALA A 298 8.26 -17.03 13.64
C ALA A 298 9.41 -18.04 13.50
N ALA A 299 9.44 -19.05 14.36
CA ALA A 299 10.49 -20.07 14.37
C ALA A 299 10.60 -20.83 13.03
N VAL A 300 9.46 -21.14 12.38
CA VAL A 300 9.48 -21.89 11.10
C VAL A 300 9.97 -21.02 9.93
N PHE A 301 9.94 -19.68 10.06
CA PHE A 301 10.37 -18.76 9.01
C PHE A 301 11.86 -18.43 9.02
N GLN A 302 12.60 -18.71 10.11
CA GLN A 302 14.04 -18.39 10.18
C GLN A 302 14.85 -19.01 9.01
N LYS A 303 14.51 -20.24 8.61
CA LYS A 303 15.15 -20.87 7.44
C LYS A 303 14.62 -20.34 6.11
N ALA A 304 13.35 -19.95 6.06
CA ALA A 304 12.72 -19.45 4.83
C ALA A 304 13.30 -18.11 4.40
N HIS A 305 13.72 -17.26 5.33
CA HIS A 305 14.31 -15.94 5.04
C HIS A 305 15.60 -15.99 4.21
N LEU A 306 16.34 -17.11 4.25
CA LEU A 306 17.55 -17.33 3.47
C LEU A 306 17.42 -18.56 2.58
N GLY A 307 16.18 -19.01 2.37
CA GLY A 307 15.85 -20.14 1.50
C GLY A 307 15.74 -19.73 0.02
N PRO A 308 15.43 -20.70 -0.86
CA PRO A 308 15.41 -20.49 -2.31
C PRO A 308 14.33 -19.52 -2.81
N ASP A 309 13.32 -19.23 -1.99
CA ASP A 309 12.24 -18.30 -2.33
C ASP A 309 12.58 -16.83 -1.96
N ALA A 310 13.69 -16.60 -1.24
CA ALA A 310 14.17 -15.26 -0.92
C ALA A 310 14.73 -14.58 -2.18
N THR A 311 14.32 -13.35 -2.45
CA THR A 311 14.83 -12.54 -3.58
C THR A 311 15.84 -11.49 -3.13
N TRP A 312 16.38 -11.65 -1.95
CA TRP A 312 17.42 -10.86 -1.30
C TRP A 312 18.55 -11.77 -0.82
N ASP A 313 19.72 -11.22 -0.64
CA ASP A 313 20.88 -11.94 -0.11
C ASP A 313 20.99 -11.84 1.42
N LYS A 314 21.92 -12.62 1.98
CA LYS A 314 22.20 -12.63 3.42
C LYS A 314 22.67 -11.26 3.92
N ALA A 315 23.46 -10.53 3.12
CA ALA A 315 24.01 -9.25 3.53
C ALA A 315 22.88 -8.22 3.72
N LEU A 316 21.88 -8.17 2.82
CA LEU A 316 20.72 -7.32 2.97
C LEU A 316 19.86 -7.75 4.17
N TYR A 317 19.65 -9.06 4.35
CA TYR A 317 18.93 -9.59 5.51
C TYR A 317 19.60 -9.16 6.83
N ASP A 318 20.91 -9.32 6.96
CA ASP A 318 21.64 -8.94 8.17
C ASP A 318 21.53 -7.42 8.44
N ARG A 319 21.58 -6.60 7.40
CA ARG A 319 21.39 -5.14 7.52
C ARG A 319 19.99 -4.79 8.06
N VAL A 320 18.95 -5.45 7.58
CA VAL A 320 17.58 -5.24 8.09
C VAL A 320 17.48 -5.68 9.54
N GLN A 321 18.02 -6.86 9.90
CA GLN A 321 17.98 -7.37 11.26
C GLN A 321 18.80 -6.55 12.27
N ALA A 322 19.85 -5.87 11.82
CA ALA A 322 20.69 -5.01 12.63
C ALA A 322 20.02 -3.67 13.02
N ILE A 323 18.92 -3.30 12.42
CA ILE A 323 18.15 -2.09 12.76
C ILE A 323 17.56 -2.26 14.18
N LYS A 324 17.94 -1.34 15.10
CA LYS A 324 17.60 -1.40 16.53
C LYS A 324 16.55 -0.37 16.90
#